data_7972cef41a9bb37d8e7b47daabaa5a7a
#
_entry.id   7972cef41a9bb37d8e7b47daabaa5a7a
#
_cell.length_a   1.000
_cell.length_b   1.000
_cell.length_c   1.000
_cell.angle_alpha   90.00
_cell.angle_beta   90.00
_cell.angle_gamma   90.00
#
_symmetry.space_group_name_H-M   'P 1'
#
loop_
_entity.id
_entity.type
_entity.pdbx_description
1 polymer ?
#
loop_
_entity_poly.entity_id
_entity_poly.type
_entity_poly.pdbx_seq_one_letter_code
_entity_poly.pdbx_strand_id
1 'polypeptide(L)'
;MRIAILSFSSEGQLLGRRLREALEVRGSDCTLRRCPEGGLREWTQNHFLSNDALIFVGSCGLAVRAIAPFVQSKSSDPAVLVIDETGKFVISLLSGHLGGANELTKWVAEELSATPVITTATDRRGLFAVDSWARRNGYFVSNPEKIKEVSSALLEGKTVTFCSDFPISGKVPEQLRLLQRDRSESEKEAGVHFDLGAEAVEQKPGEHGGEATAAAPERADLPSSLMGDEALIDPLDYPTAALRREARALRQASSPTTAVSEAAALSPSAAGLSEAVPKVAAATTEAEEIGFSVSWQRRESEELRIVVPSLYIGIGARKGISSEAVEQLVDHCLKELKASPLAVKAVASIDLKANEEGIFECCARHAWTFLCFSQEELARVEGDFSASAFVKEVTGVDNVCERSAVLAAGQGSRLLLRKQSLDGVTCAIALEAISLSFDTAQPPQP
;
A
#
# COMPACT_ATOMS: atom_id res chain seq x y z
N MET A 1 -9.13 3.45 -9.88
CA MET A 1 -7.99 4.06 -10.64
C MET A 1 -8.48 5.13 -11.57
N ARG A 2 -7.65 6.18 -11.79
CA ARG A 2 -7.89 7.14 -12.87
C ARG A 2 -7.07 6.71 -14.08
N ILE A 3 -7.76 6.43 -15.19
CA ILE A 3 -7.14 5.89 -16.42
C ILE A 3 -7.46 6.79 -17.59
N ALA A 4 -6.43 7.18 -18.34
CA ALA A 4 -6.62 7.94 -19.57
C ALA A 4 -6.27 7.07 -20.79
N ILE A 5 -7.22 6.95 -21.73
CA ILE A 5 -7.09 6.15 -22.95
C ILE A 5 -7.01 7.09 -24.15
N LEU A 6 -5.99 6.90 -24.99
CA LEU A 6 -5.79 7.65 -26.23
C LEU A 6 -5.75 6.70 -27.43
N SER A 7 -6.60 6.94 -28.42
CA SER A 7 -6.61 6.21 -29.67
C SER A 7 -6.22 7.12 -30.86
N PHE A 8 -5.75 6.55 -31.95
CA PHE A 8 -5.31 7.29 -33.13
C PHE A 8 -6.19 7.08 -34.35
N SER A 9 -6.89 5.95 -34.44
CA SER A 9 -7.77 5.60 -35.53
C SER A 9 -9.22 5.41 -35.09
N SER A 10 -10.12 5.23 -36.04
CA SER A 10 -11.53 4.93 -35.76
C SER A 10 -11.70 3.52 -35.16
N GLU A 11 -10.90 2.56 -35.61
CA GLU A 11 -10.88 1.20 -35.08
C GLU A 11 -10.35 1.18 -33.65
N GLY A 12 -9.22 1.86 -33.40
CA GLY A 12 -8.70 2.04 -32.04
C GLY A 12 -9.68 2.76 -31.09
N GLN A 13 -10.51 3.68 -31.63
CA GLN A 13 -11.56 4.33 -30.83
C GLN A 13 -12.67 3.35 -30.41
N LEU A 14 -13.04 2.41 -31.29
CA LEU A 14 -14.03 1.37 -30.96
C LEU A 14 -13.48 0.42 -29.88
N LEU A 15 -12.23 -0.02 -30.03
CA LEU A 15 -11.54 -0.84 -29.05
C LEU A 15 -11.44 -0.12 -27.70
N GLY A 16 -11.06 1.16 -27.72
CA GLY A 16 -10.97 2.00 -26.53
C GLY A 16 -12.30 2.17 -25.80
N ARG A 17 -13.45 2.24 -26.51
CA ARG A 17 -14.78 2.30 -25.88
C ARG A 17 -15.11 1.02 -25.13
N ARG A 18 -14.91 -0.13 -25.77
CA ARG A 18 -15.10 -1.43 -25.13
C ARG A 18 -14.26 -1.57 -23.87
N LEU A 19 -12.99 -1.18 -23.96
CA LEU A 19 -12.07 -1.25 -22.83
C LEU A 19 -12.48 -0.30 -21.71
N ARG A 20 -12.91 0.94 -22.04
CA ARG A 20 -13.38 1.91 -21.05
C ARG A 20 -14.58 1.36 -20.28
N GLU A 21 -15.58 0.82 -20.99
CA GLU A 21 -16.77 0.24 -20.37
C GLU A 21 -16.42 -0.88 -19.38
N ALA A 22 -15.49 -1.76 -19.75
CA ALA A 22 -15.03 -2.84 -18.89
C ALA A 22 -14.28 -2.32 -17.63
N LEU A 23 -13.46 -1.28 -17.79
CA LEU A 23 -12.74 -0.63 -16.67
C LEU A 23 -13.69 0.13 -15.74
N GLU A 24 -14.70 0.81 -16.27
CA GLU A 24 -15.70 1.54 -15.48
C GLU A 24 -16.57 0.58 -14.65
N VAL A 25 -16.93 -0.62 -15.19
CA VAL A 25 -17.62 -1.67 -14.44
C VAL A 25 -16.82 -2.13 -13.21
N ARG A 26 -15.48 -2.03 -13.26
CA ARG A 26 -14.59 -2.31 -12.13
C ARG A 26 -14.33 -1.12 -11.20
N GLY A 27 -15.07 -0.05 -11.32
CA GLY A 27 -14.93 1.11 -10.46
C GLY A 27 -13.79 2.07 -10.86
N SER A 28 -13.16 1.89 -12.03
CA SER A 28 -12.13 2.83 -12.49
C SER A 28 -12.76 4.07 -13.11
N ASP A 29 -12.17 5.25 -12.85
CA ASP A 29 -12.52 6.52 -13.52
C ASP A 29 -11.75 6.62 -14.83
N CYS A 30 -12.46 6.47 -15.96
CA CYS A 30 -11.83 6.33 -17.27
C CYS A 30 -12.19 7.46 -18.22
N THR A 31 -11.18 8.08 -18.82
CA THR A 31 -11.34 9.00 -19.94
C THR A 31 -10.86 8.38 -21.24
N LEU A 32 -11.63 8.54 -22.32
CA LEU A 32 -11.23 8.09 -23.66
C LEU A 32 -11.27 9.29 -24.63
N ARG A 33 -10.18 9.48 -25.35
CA ARG A 33 -10.09 10.51 -26.39
C ARG A 33 -9.44 9.96 -27.66
N ARG A 34 -9.91 10.42 -28.83
CA ARG A 34 -9.18 10.27 -30.07
C ARG A 34 -8.14 11.39 -30.15
N CYS A 35 -6.89 11.05 -30.49
CA CYS A 35 -5.82 12.02 -30.59
C CYS A 35 -6.16 13.09 -31.66
N PRO A 36 -6.25 14.37 -31.32
CA PRO A 36 -6.39 15.43 -32.32
C PRO A 36 -5.07 15.62 -33.06
N GLU A 37 -5.14 16.17 -34.25
CA GLU A 37 -3.94 16.50 -35.02
C GLU A 37 -3.03 17.44 -34.22
N GLY A 38 -1.73 17.07 -34.07
CA GLY A 38 -0.77 17.81 -33.23
C GLY A 38 -0.95 17.72 -31.72
N GLY A 39 -2.05 17.13 -31.22
CA GLY A 39 -2.43 17.17 -29.80
C GLY A 39 -1.81 16.10 -28.90
N LEU A 40 -0.96 15.20 -29.43
CA LEU A 40 -0.37 14.09 -28.69
C LEU A 40 0.44 14.56 -27.46
N ARG A 41 1.30 15.56 -27.65
CA ARG A 41 2.15 16.10 -26.58
C ARG A 41 1.35 16.77 -25.48
N GLU A 42 0.38 17.61 -25.87
CA GLU A 42 -0.50 18.32 -24.93
C GLU A 42 -1.35 17.35 -24.13
N TRP A 43 -1.95 16.35 -24.80
CA TRP A 43 -2.72 15.32 -24.09
C TRP A 43 -1.84 14.58 -23.08
N THR A 44 -0.64 14.15 -23.48
CA THR A 44 0.26 13.43 -22.58
C THR A 44 0.70 14.30 -21.41
N GLN A 45 1.01 15.57 -21.62
CA GLN A 45 1.37 16.53 -20.57
C GLN A 45 0.26 16.68 -19.52
N ASN A 46 -0.99 16.75 -19.97
CA ASN A 46 -2.14 16.91 -19.07
C ASN A 46 -2.49 15.64 -18.29
N HIS A 47 -2.17 14.47 -18.84
CA HIS A 47 -2.59 13.19 -18.27
C HIS A 47 -1.47 12.40 -17.57
N PHE A 48 -0.20 12.60 -17.91
CA PHE A 48 0.90 11.75 -17.44
C PHE A 48 1.07 11.74 -15.90
N LEU A 49 0.97 12.90 -15.25
CA LEU A 49 1.09 13.01 -13.79
C LEU A 49 -0.24 13.04 -13.04
N SER A 50 -1.37 13.17 -13.76
CA SER A 50 -2.69 13.29 -13.15
C SER A 50 -3.47 11.99 -13.11
N ASN A 51 -3.01 10.95 -13.83
CA ASN A 51 -3.64 9.64 -13.89
C ASN A 51 -2.73 8.55 -13.30
N ASP A 52 -3.34 7.44 -12.88
CA ASP A 52 -2.64 6.27 -12.39
C ASP A 52 -2.14 5.41 -13.56
N ALA A 53 -2.86 5.42 -14.68
CA ALA A 53 -2.47 4.71 -15.90
C ALA A 53 -2.79 5.50 -17.17
N LEU A 54 -1.94 5.32 -18.19
CA LEU A 54 -2.18 5.76 -19.57
C LEU A 54 -2.21 4.54 -20.48
N ILE A 55 -3.23 4.46 -21.33
CA ILE A 55 -3.37 3.40 -22.33
C ILE A 55 -3.38 4.03 -23.72
N PHE A 56 -2.40 3.67 -24.54
CA PHE A 56 -2.32 4.10 -25.94
C PHE A 56 -2.82 2.96 -26.84
N VAL A 57 -3.88 3.21 -27.61
CA VAL A 57 -4.36 2.27 -28.64
C VAL A 57 -3.75 2.67 -29.96
N GLY A 58 -2.60 2.07 -30.27
CA GLY A 58 -1.77 2.39 -31.43
C GLY A 58 -0.37 1.81 -31.34
N SER A 59 0.62 2.41 -31.98
CA SER A 59 1.98 1.89 -32.01
C SER A 59 2.83 2.28 -30.79
N CYS A 60 3.72 1.37 -30.34
CA CYS A 60 4.68 1.64 -29.27
C CYS A 60 5.54 2.89 -29.54
N GLY A 61 5.96 3.11 -30.80
CA GLY A 61 6.78 4.25 -31.15
C GLY A 61 6.10 5.61 -30.91
N LEU A 62 4.79 5.69 -31.10
CA LEU A 62 4.00 6.89 -30.75
C LEU A 62 3.96 7.09 -29.25
N ALA A 63 3.65 6.03 -28.50
CA ALA A 63 3.60 6.09 -27.04
C ALA A 63 4.95 6.51 -26.43
N VAL A 64 6.05 5.90 -26.88
CA VAL A 64 7.41 6.23 -26.40
C VAL A 64 7.73 7.72 -26.63
N ARG A 65 7.49 8.24 -27.87
CA ARG A 65 7.73 9.67 -28.16
C ARG A 65 6.83 10.60 -27.33
N ALA A 66 5.60 10.16 -27.05
CA ALA A 66 4.66 10.94 -26.25
C ALA A 66 5.12 11.07 -24.79
N ILE A 67 5.53 9.96 -24.16
CA ILE A 67 5.86 9.94 -22.74
C ILE A 67 7.31 10.37 -22.43
N ALA A 68 8.25 10.20 -23.36
CA ALA A 68 9.69 10.45 -23.15
C ALA A 68 10.02 11.78 -22.44
N PRO A 69 9.38 12.92 -22.76
CA PRO A 69 9.66 14.19 -22.09
C PRO A 69 9.22 14.25 -20.62
N PHE A 70 8.36 13.31 -20.17
CA PHE A 70 7.70 13.34 -18.86
C PHE A 70 8.19 12.23 -17.93
N VAL A 71 8.90 11.21 -18.45
CA VAL A 71 9.43 10.09 -17.68
C VAL A 71 10.47 10.58 -16.68
N GLN A 72 10.28 10.26 -15.39
CA GLN A 72 11.15 10.69 -14.29
C GLN A 72 11.66 9.52 -13.46
N SER A 73 10.76 8.69 -12.92
CA SER A 73 11.11 7.62 -11.99
C SER A 73 10.09 6.50 -12.02
N LYS A 74 10.56 5.27 -11.94
CA LYS A 74 9.69 4.08 -11.84
C LYS A 74 8.80 4.06 -10.59
N SER A 75 9.07 4.88 -9.59
CA SER A 75 8.26 5.02 -8.37
C SER A 75 7.18 6.09 -8.47
N SER A 76 7.30 7.05 -9.41
CA SER A 76 6.38 8.17 -9.57
C SER A 76 5.62 8.17 -10.89
N ASP A 77 6.16 7.50 -11.91
CA ASP A 77 5.57 7.50 -13.23
C ASP A 77 4.34 6.58 -13.28
N PRO A 78 3.29 6.94 -14.01
CA PRO A 78 2.09 6.13 -14.16
C PRO A 78 2.37 4.81 -14.86
N ALA A 79 1.48 3.84 -14.71
CA ALA A 79 1.46 2.69 -15.59
C ALA A 79 1.25 3.15 -17.05
N VAL A 80 2.04 2.65 -17.99
CA VAL A 80 1.79 2.92 -19.41
C VAL A 80 1.66 1.62 -20.17
N LEU A 81 0.51 1.46 -20.82
CA LEU A 81 0.21 0.33 -21.70
C LEU A 81 0.08 0.80 -23.13
N VAL A 82 0.44 -0.10 -24.05
CA VAL A 82 0.15 0.05 -25.47
C VAL A 82 -0.66 -1.16 -25.96
N ILE A 83 -1.74 -0.89 -26.67
CA ILE A 83 -2.58 -1.90 -27.31
C ILE A 83 -2.50 -1.65 -28.80
N ASP A 84 -2.16 -2.66 -29.60
CA ASP A 84 -2.21 -2.52 -31.05
C ASP A 84 -3.65 -2.29 -31.54
N GLU A 85 -3.84 -1.65 -32.69
CA GLU A 85 -5.16 -1.26 -33.16
C GLU A 85 -6.12 -2.45 -33.41
N THR A 86 -5.55 -3.65 -33.62
CA THR A 86 -6.35 -4.88 -33.79
C THR A 86 -6.71 -5.56 -32.46
N GLY A 87 -6.18 -5.06 -31.33
CA GLY A 87 -6.43 -5.61 -30.00
C GLY A 87 -5.82 -6.99 -29.77
N LYS A 88 -4.76 -7.36 -30.52
CA LYS A 88 -4.09 -8.67 -30.41
C LYS A 88 -3.02 -8.70 -29.32
N PHE A 89 -2.38 -7.57 -29.05
CA PHE A 89 -1.29 -7.46 -28.11
C PHE A 89 -1.55 -6.34 -27.10
N VAL A 90 -1.34 -6.62 -25.83
CA VAL A 90 -1.32 -5.61 -24.76
C VAL A 90 0.09 -5.58 -24.18
N ILE A 91 0.75 -4.45 -24.28
CA ILE A 91 2.16 -4.29 -24.00
C ILE A 91 2.35 -3.43 -22.76
N SER A 92 2.99 -3.97 -21.72
CA SER A 92 3.46 -3.22 -20.57
C SER A 92 4.69 -2.39 -20.95
N LEU A 93 4.51 -1.08 -21.16
CA LEU A 93 5.57 -0.20 -21.69
C LEU A 93 6.38 0.48 -20.59
N LEU A 94 5.75 0.95 -19.52
CA LEU A 94 6.41 1.70 -18.43
C LEU A 94 5.77 1.34 -17.08
N SER A 95 6.59 1.39 -16.02
CA SER A 95 6.17 1.20 -14.62
C SER A 95 5.50 -0.15 -14.36
N GLY A 96 6.16 -1.24 -14.81
CA GLY A 96 5.63 -2.60 -14.80
C GLY A 96 5.21 -3.10 -13.42
N HIS A 97 6.06 -2.93 -12.40
CA HIS A 97 5.84 -3.42 -11.03
C HIS A 97 5.11 -2.39 -10.15
N LEU A 98 5.85 -1.43 -9.58
CA LEU A 98 5.27 -0.42 -8.67
C LEU A 98 4.15 0.41 -9.30
N GLY A 99 4.25 0.74 -10.58
CA GLY A 99 3.20 1.43 -11.31
C GLY A 99 2.02 0.53 -11.68
N GLY A 100 2.19 -0.81 -11.67
CA GLY A 100 1.15 -1.80 -11.93
C GLY A 100 0.87 -2.08 -13.40
N ALA A 101 1.72 -1.62 -14.33
CA ALA A 101 1.48 -1.85 -15.75
C ALA A 101 1.44 -3.34 -16.11
N ASN A 102 2.22 -4.21 -15.45
CA ASN A 102 2.20 -5.65 -15.73
C ASN A 102 0.87 -6.30 -15.35
N GLU A 103 0.31 -5.95 -14.20
CA GLU A 103 -0.98 -6.49 -13.75
C GLU A 103 -2.13 -5.97 -14.59
N LEU A 104 -2.14 -4.67 -14.86
CA LEU A 104 -3.13 -4.05 -15.73
C LEU A 104 -3.04 -4.65 -17.16
N THR A 105 -1.82 -4.94 -17.65
CA THR A 105 -1.61 -5.62 -18.94
C THR A 105 -2.21 -7.02 -18.97
N LYS A 106 -2.02 -7.82 -17.92
CA LYS A 106 -2.62 -9.16 -17.82
C LYS A 106 -4.14 -9.08 -17.87
N TRP A 107 -4.72 -8.20 -17.04
CA TRP A 107 -6.17 -8.04 -16.98
C TRP A 107 -6.76 -7.52 -18.30
N VAL A 108 -6.17 -6.47 -18.90
CA VAL A 108 -6.64 -5.92 -20.18
C VAL A 108 -6.54 -6.96 -21.31
N ALA A 109 -5.46 -7.76 -21.31
CA ALA A 109 -5.27 -8.81 -22.30
C ALA A 109 -6.33 -9.92 -22.14
N GLU A 110 -6.67 -10.29 -20.92
CA GLU A 110 -7.74 -11.25 -20.65
C GLU A 110 -9.09 -10.71 -21.12
N GLU A 111 -9.45 -9.47 -20.79
CA GLU A 111 -10.68 -8.81 -21.20
C GLU A 111 -10.83 -8.70 -22.74
N LEU A 112 -9.75 -8.44 -23.43
CA LEU A 112 -9.74 -8.30 -24.89
C LEU A 112 -9.47 -9.64 -25.63
N SER A 113 -9.21 -10.74 -24.91
CA SER A 113 -8.71 -12.00 -25.45
C SER A 113 -7.40 -11.79 -26.27
N ALA A 114 -6.55 -10.92 -25.77
CA ALA A 114 -5.29 -10.51 -26.38
C ALA A 114 -4.08 -11.25 -25.77
N THR A 115 -2.92 -11.12 -26.39
CA THR A 115 -1.66 -11.63 -25.84
C THR A 115 -0.98 -10.56 -24.98
N PRO A 116 -0.74 -10.80 -23.68
CA PRO A 116 0.01 -9.89 -22.84
C PRO A 116 1.51 -9.95 -23.18
N VAL A 117 2.14 -8.79 -23.34
CA VAL A 117 3.57 -8.67 -23.59
C VAL A 117 4.25 -8.02 -22.40
N ILE A 118 4.82 -8.85 -21.53
CA ILE A 118 5.52 -8.45 -20.31
C ILE A 118 6.98 -8.90 -20.43
N THR A 119 7.91 -7.95 -20.30
CA THR A 119 9.34 -8.19 -20.55
C THR A 119 10.21 -8.12 -19.30
N THR A 120 9.64 -7.82 -18.13
CA THR A 120 10.38 -7.75 -16.86
C THR A 120 10.99 -9.09 -16.51
N ALA A 121 12.28 -9.09 -16.11
CA ALA A 121 13.06 -10.32 -15.93
C ALA A 121 12.51 -11.20 -14.80
N THR A 122 12.04 -10.60 -13.70
CA THR A 122 11.47 -11.30 -12.56
C THR A 122 10.19 -12.03 -12.92
N ASP A 123 9.26 -11.38 -13.64
CA ASP A 123 8.02 -12.02 -14.11
C ASP A 123 8.29 -13.20 -15.05
N ARG A 124 9.26 -13.05 -15.96
CA ARG A 124 9.59 -14.12 -16.94
C ARG A 124 10.22 -15.36 -16.30
N ARG A 125 10.95 -15.19 -15.19
CA ARG A 125 11.60 -16.30 -14.48
C ARG A 125 10.74 -16.88 -13.35
N GLY A 126 9.54 -16.35 -13.10
CA GLY A 126 8.69 -16.75 -11.98
C GLY A 126 9.31 -16.48 -10.62
N LEU A 127 10.20 -15.48 -10.53
CA LEU A 127 10.84 -15.10 -9.28
C LEU A 127 9.92 -14.20 -8.45
N PHE A 128 10.11 -14.24 -7.14
CA PHE A 128 9.40 -13.35 -6.24
C PHE A 128 9.74 -11.88 -6.57
N ALA A 129 8.71 -11.09 -6.87
CA ALA A 129 8.83 -9.66 -7.11
C ALA A 129 8.28 -8.91 -5.89
N VAL A 130 9.19 -8.45 -5.03
CA VAL A 130 8.87 -7.86 -3.72
C VAL A 130 8.00 -6.62 -3.83
N ASP A 131 8.23 -5.79 -4.83
CA ASP A 131 7.48 -4.59 -5.13
C ASP A 131 6.06 -4.89 -5.66
N SER A 132 5.93 -5.88 -6.54
CA SER A 132 4.64 -6.36 -7.02
C SER A 132 3.82 -7.01 -5.91
N TRP A 133 4.48 -7.78 -5.03
CA TRP A 133 3.84 -8.38 -3.87
C TRP A 133 3.36 -7.30 -2.88
N ALA A 134 4.20 -6.34 -2.54
CA ALA A 134 3.83 -5.24 -1.66
C ALA A 134 2.63 -4.47 -2.23
N ARG A 135 2.67 -4.14 -3.52
CA ARG A 135 1.58 -3.43 -4.18
C ARG A 135 0.26 -4.21 -4.16
N ARG A 136 0.26 -5.50 -4.52
CA ARG A 136 -0.97 -6.33 -4.53
C ARG A 136 -1.63 -6.44 -3.17
N ASN A 137 -0.84 -6.41 -2.11
CA ASN A 137 -1.35 -6.47 -0.74
C ASN A 137 -1.61 -5.09 -0.13
N GLY A 138 -1.46 -4.01 -0.89
CA GLY A 138 -1.66 -2.66 -0.39
C GLY A 138 -0.58 -2.18 0.58
N TYR A 139 0.60 -2.77 0.54
CA TYR A 139 1.72 -2.39 1.38
C TYR A 139 2.58 -1.31 0.73
N PHE A 140 3.22 -0.49 1.55
CA PHE A 140 4.10 0.58 1.08
C PHE A 140 5.56 0.14 1.09
N VAL A 141 6.31 0.54 0.08
CA VAL A 141 7.76 0.43 0.07
C VAL A 141 8.33 1.79 0.45
N SER A 142 8.94 1.89 1.65
CA SER A 142 9.39 3.19 2.17
C SER A 142 10.73 3.66 1.59
N ASN A 143 11.55 2.76 1.05
CA ASN A 143 12.84 3.03 0.40
C ASN A 143 12.97 2.27 -0.93
N PRO A 144 12.25 2.72 -1.98
CA PRO A 144 12.13 1.99 -3.25
C PRO A 144 13.45 1.84 -4.03
N GLU A 145 14.47 2.62 -3.73
CA GLU A 145 15.83 2.49 -4.28
C GLU A 145 16.45 1.12 -3.93
N LYS A 146 16.09 0.54 -2.79
CA LYS A 146 16.57 -0.77 -2.31
C LYS A 146 15.93 -1.97 -3.00
N ILE A 147 14.81 -1.81 -3.72
CA ILE A 147 14.18 -2.89 -4.50
C ILE A 147 15.18 -3.54 -5.46
N LYS A 148 16.08 -2.74 -6.03
CA LYS A 148 17.07 -3.22 -7.00
C LYS A 148 18.01 -4.25 -6.37
N GLU A 149 18.44 -4.06 -5.14
CA GLU A 149 19.34 -4.99 -4.43
C GLU A 149 18.67 -6.34 -4.24
N VAL A 150 17.43 -6.37 -3.73
CA VAL A 150 16.64 -7.58 -3.55
C VAL A 150 16.39 -8.29 -4.89
N SER A 151 15.96 -7.55 -5.92
CA SER A 151 15.66 -8.11 -7.25
C SER A 151 16.91 -8.67 -7.92
N SER A 152 18.06 -8.00 -7.79
CA SER A 152 19.33 -8.48 -8.35
C SER A 152 19.80 -9.76 -7.68
N ALA A 153 19.70 -9.85 -6.35
CA ALA A 153 20.04 -11.05 -5.61
C ALA A 153 19.21 -12.27 -6.06
N LEU A 154 17.89 -12.06 -6.19
CA LEU A 154 16.99 -13.12 -6.68
C LEU A 154 17.30 -13.53 -8.13
N LEU A 155 17.64 -12.59 -9.00
CA LEU A 155 18.04 -12.87 -10.38
C LEU A 155 19.37 -13.63 -10.47
N GLU A 156 20.27 -13.44 -9.52
CA GLU A 156 21.53 -14.18 -9.36
C GLU A 156 21.32 -15.55 -8.70
N GLY A 157 20.10 -15.91 -8.31
CA GLY A 157 19.78 -17.19 -7.65
C GLY A 157 20.14 -17.22 -6.18
N LYS A 158 20.41 -16.07 -5.55
CA LYS A 158 20.67 -15.97 -4.11
C LYS A 158 19.35 -16.05 -3.34
N THR A 159 19.40 -16.63 -2.14
CA THR A 159 18.31 -16.57 -1.17
C THR A 159 18.30 -15.20 -0.50
N VAL A 160 17.13 -14.58 -0.45
CA VAL A 160 16.92 -13.29 0.23
C VAL A 160 16.27 -13.56 1.59
N THR A 161 16.80 -12.94 2.63
CA THR A 161 16.23 -13.02 3.98
C THR A 161 15.15 -11.99 4.20
N PHE A 162 14.19 -12.27 5.10
CA PHE A 162 13.24 -11.27 5.52
C PHE A 162 12.81 -11.47 6.97
N CYS A 163 12.42 -10.37 7.63
CA CYS A 163 11.80 -10.39 8.94
C CYS A 163 10.41 -9.75 8.88
N SER A 164 9.50 -10.17 9.77
CA SER A 164 8.12 -9.70 9.81
C SER A 164 7.64 -9.49 11.25
N ASP A 165 6.92 -8.40 11.49
CA ASP A 165 6.18 -8.17 12.73
C ASP A 165 4.83 -8.91 12.73
N PHE A 166 4.43 -9.48 11.60
CA PHE A 166 3.15 -10.14 11.39
C PHE A 166 3.35 -11.66 11.21
N PRO A 167 2.40 -12.49 11.66
CA PRO A 167 2.41 -13.91 11.34
C PRO A 167 2.33 -14.14 9.83
N ILE A 168 2.93 -15.23 9.37
CA ILE A 168 2.91 -15.63 7.96
C ILE A 168 1.88 -16.75 7.80
N SER A 169 1.02 -16.62 6.80
CA SER A 169 0.09 -17.65 6.36
C SER A 169 0.46 -18.16 4.97
N GLY A 170 0.21 -19.45 4.72
CA GLY A 170 0.53 -20.07 3.44
C GLY A 170 2.02 -20.38 3.24
N LYS A 171 2.40 -20.66 1.98
CA LYS A 171 3.76 -21.07 1.62
C LYS A 171 4.65 -19.86 1.36
N VAL A 172 5.78 -19.76 2.04
CA VAL A 172 6.83 -18.79 1.73
C VAL A 172 7.52 -19.21 0.42
N PRO A 173 7.76 -18.30 -0.53
CA PRO A 173 8.52 -18.58 -1.74
C PRO A 173 9.91 -19.20 -1.43
N GLU A 174 10.34 -20.18 -2.23
CA GLU A 174 11.60 -20.91 -2.01
C GLU A 174 12.84 -20.00 -2.06
N GLN A 175 12.73 -18.87 -2.71
CA GLN A 175 13.81 -17.87 -2.80
C GLN A 175 13.92 -16.98 -1.55
N LEU A 176 12.97 -17.10 -0.62
CA LEU A 176 12.93 -16.29 0.60
C LEU A 176 13.19 -17.15 1.84
N ARG A 177 13.88 -16.58 2.83
CA ARG A 177 14.12 -17.21 4.13
C ARG A 177 13.65 -16.26 5.23
N LEU A 178 12.67 -16.69 6.02
CA LEU A 178 12.21 -15.96 7.20
C LEU A 178 13.29 -16.01 8.30
N LEU A 179 13.74 -14.85 8.75
CA LEU A 179 14.54 -14.70 9.96
C LEU A 179 13.59 -14.55 11.15
N GLN A 180 13.65 -15.47 12.07
CA GLN A 180 12.96 -15.32 13.35
C GLN A 180 13.71 -14.25 14.16
N ARG A 181 13.10 -13.10 14.36
CA ARG A 181 13.56 -12.14 15.37
C ARG A 181 13.08 -12.62 16.73
N ASP A 182 13.98 -12.52 17.73
CA ASP A 182 13.59 -12.72 19.11
C ASP A 182 12.52 -11.67 19.49
N ARG A 183 11.29 -12.11 19.67
CA ARG A 183 10.15 -11.24 20.05
C ARG A 183 10.46 -10.42 21.31
N SER A 184 11.34 -10.94 22.19
CA SER A 184 11.76 -10.24 23.41
C SER A 184 12.52 -8.94 23.17
N GLU A 185 13.21 -8.78 22.04
CA GLU A 185 13.92 -7.53 21.70
C GLU A 185 12.96 -6.48 21.12
N SER A 186 12.04 -6.88 20.23
CA SER A 186 11.07 -5.93 19.66
C SER A 186 10.07 -5.41 20.69
N GLU A 187 9.74 -6.20 21.72
CA GLU A 187 8.86 -5.81 22.82
C GLU A 187 9.57 -4.89 23.83
N LYS A 188 10.85 -5.11 24.11
CA LYS A 188 11.66 -4.23 24.92
C LYS A 188 11.96 -2.88 24.27
N GLU A 189 12.18 -2.88 22.95
CA GLU A 189 12.39 -1.64 22.18
C GLU A 189 11.13 -0.77 22.09
N ALA A 190 9.94 -1.38 22.10
CA ALA A 190 8.66 -0.67 22.05
C ALA A 190 8.18 -0.16 23.42
N GLY A 191 8.85 -0.53 24.54
CA GLY A 191 8.45 -0.12 25.90
C GLY A 191 7.11 -0.68 26.37
N VAL A 192 6.58 -1.74 25.72
CA VAL A 192 5.25 -2.30 25.97
C VAL A 192 5.40 -3.58 26.76
N HIS A 193 5.01 -3.58 28.04
CA HIS A 193 4.92 -4.77 28.87
C HIS A 193 3.71 -5.61 28.44
N PHE A 194 3.94 -6.84 27.96
CA PHE A 194 2.90 -7.80 27.61
C PHE A 194 2.72 -8.82 28.71
N ASP A 195 1.52 -8.85 29.26
CA ASP A 195 1.08 -9.97 30.09
C ASP A 195 0.42 -11.02 29.17
N LEU A 196 1.18 -12.05 28.82
CA LEU A 196 0.70 -13.18 28.02
C LEU A 196 0.14 -14.22 28.98
N GLY A 197 -1.18 -14.22 29.18
CA GLY A 197 -1.88 -15.38 29.69
C GLY A 197 -1.75 -16.54 28.69
N ALA A 198 -0.68 -17.33 28.83
CA ALA A 198 -0.46 -18.54 28.03
C ALA A 198 -1.22 -19.70 28.66
N GLU A 199 -2.42 -20.00 28.16
CA GLU A 199 -2.96 -21.34 28.27
C GLU A 199 -2.77 -22.08 26.93
N ALA A 200 -1.68 -22.83 26.85
CA ALA A 200 -1.46 -23.83 25.82
C ALA A 200 -2.32 -25.05 26.13
N VAL A 201 -3.40 -25.22 25.37
CA VAL A 201 -4.15 -26.49 25.38
C VAL A 201 -3.42 -27.49 24.50
N GLU A 202 -2.62 -28.36 25.11
CA GLU A 202 -2.15 -29.62 24.51
C GLU A 202 -3.36 -30.54 24.29
N GLN A 203 -3.78 -30.72 23.05
CA GLN A 203 -4.69 -31.80 22.68
C GLN A 203 -3.90 -33.08 22.40
N LYS A 204 -4.05 -34.06 23.29
CA LYS A 204 -3.72 -35.47 23.05
C LYS A 204 -4.79 -36.10 22.15
N PRO A 205 -4.42 -37.02 21.22
CA PRO A 205 -5.43 -37.76 20.45
C PRO A 205 -6.01 -38.90 21.30
N GLY A 206 -7.32 -38.91 21.45
CA GLY A 206 -8.10 -39.96 22.08
C GLY A 206 -9.34 -40.26 21.25
N GLU A 207 -9.41 -41.54 20.79
CA GLU A 207 -10.54 -42.14 20.09
C GLU A 207 -11.81 -42.09 20.94
N HIS A 208 -12.95 -41.81 20.31
CA HIS A 208 -14.18 -42.61 20.31
C HIS A 208 -15.33 -41.87 19.66
N GLY A 209 -16.10 -42.63 18.86
CA GLY A 209 -17.21 -42.19 18.08
C GLY A 209 -18.46 -41.85 18.90
N GLY A 210 -19.36 -41.12 18.27
CA GLY A 210 -20.69 -40.79 18.75
C GLY A 210 -21.37 -39.82 17.81
N GLU A 211 -22.26 -40.33 16.95
CA GLU A 211 -23.20 -39.53 16.16
C GLU A 211 -24.07 -38.71 17.09
N ALA A 212 -24.14 -37.40 16.82
CA ALA A 212 -25.23 -36.56 17.28
C ALA A 212 -25.48 -35.48 16.23
N THR A 213 -26.55 -35.64 15.51
CA THR A 213 -27.19 -34.64 14.66
C THR A 213 -27.65 -33.47 15.51
N ALA A 214 -27.07 -32.29 15.26
CA ALA A 214 -27.60 -31.05 15.78
C ALA A 214 -27.80 -30.07 14.62
N ALA A 215 -29.05 -29.64 14.47
CA ALA A 215 -29.52 -28.69 13.47
C ALA A 215 -28.84 -27.34 13.61
N ALA A 216 -28.50 -26.74 12.45
CA ALA A 216 -28.05 -25.37 12.34
C ALA A 216 -29.19 -24.39 12.74
N PRO A 217 -28.92 -23.31 13.45
CA PRO A 217 -29.92 -22.26 13.65
C PRO A 217 -30.12 -21.45 12.38
N GLU A 218 -31.40 -21.24 12.05
CA GLU A 218 -31.88 -20.43 10.92
C GLU A 218 -31.30 -18.99 11.00
N ARG A 219 -30.84 -18.52 9.86
CA ARG A 219 -30.48 -17.11 9.65
C ARG A 219 -31.74 -16.25 9.79
N ALA A 220 -31.74 -15.37 10.76
CA ALA A 220 -32.69 -14.28 10.82
C ALA A 220 -32.42 -13.29 9.69
N ASP A 221 -33.42 -13.07 8.85
CA ASP A 221 -33.41 -12.07 7.78
C ASP A 221 -33.26 -10.66 8.37
N LEU A 222 -32.15 -10.01 8.06
CA LEU A 222 -31.95 -8.57 8.29
C LEU A 222 -32.57 -7.80 7.12
N PRO A 223 -33.27 -6.68 7.37
CA PRO A 223 -33.92 -5.91 6.29
C PRO A 223 -32.90 -5.27 5.37
N SER A 224 -33.15 -5.39 4.06
CA SER A 224 -32.32 -4.98 2.92
C SER A 224 -32.18 -3.45 2.70
N SER A 225 -32.39 -2.62 3.72
CA SER A 225 -32.37 -1.14 3.59
C SER A 225 -31.13 -0.45 4.20
N LEU A 226 -30.10 -1.21 4.60
CA LEU A 226 -28.84 -0.68 5.15
C LEU A 226 -27.61 -1.02 4.33
N MET A 227 -27.78 -1.45 3.09
CA MET A 227 -26.66 -1.50 2.14
C MET A 227 -26.54 -0.12 1.48
N GLY A 228 -25.88 0.82 2.20
CA GLY A 228 -25.20 1.92 1.53
C GLY A 228 -24.12 1.32 0.64
N ASP A 229 -23.97 1.87 -0.58
CA ASP A 229 -22.95 1.52 -1.55
C ASP A 229 -21.54 1.58 -0.90
N GLU A 230 -21.10 0.49 -0.28
CA GLU A 230 -19.70 0.26 -0.05
C GLU A 230 -19.09 0.01 -1.43
N ALA A 231 -18.53 1.06 -2.02
CA ALA A 231 -17.69 0.95 -3.19
C ALA A 231 -16.57 -0.05 -2.86
N LEU A 232 -16.67 -1.24 -3.44
CA LEU A 232 -15.61 -2.24 -3.47
C LEU A 232 -14.32 -1.55 -3.89
N ILE A 233 -13.37 -1.39 -2.96
CA ILE A 233 -12.07 -0.81 -3.25
C ILE A 233 -11.37 -1.77 -4.20
N ASP A 234 -11.26 -1.37 -5.47
CA ASP A 234 -10.56 -2.13 -6.51
C ASP A 234 -9.10 -2.34 -6.06
N PRO A 235 -8.55 -3.56 -6.09
CA PRO A 235 -7.12 -3.82 -5.84
C PRO A 235 -6.17 -2.96 -6.67
N LEU A 236 -6.67 -2.39 -7.79
CA LEU A 236 -5.95 -1.42 -8.61
C LEU A 236 -5.96 0.02 -8.05
N ASP A 237 -6.82 0.34 -7.09
CA ASP A 237 -6.92 1.70 -6.50
C ASP A 237 -5.93 1.97 -5.36
N TYR A 238 -5.06 1.00 -5.06
CA TYR A 238 -4.16 1.09 -3.92
C TYR A 238 -2.96 2.04 -4.13
N PRO A 239 -2.35 2.45 -3.09
CA PRO A 239 -1.74 3.72 -2.62
C PRO A 239 -0.70 4.38 -3.53
N THR A 240 -0.51 3.94 -4.75
CA THR A 240 0.37 4.63 -5.71
C THR A 240 -0.04 6.09 -5.93
N ALA A 241 -1.34 6.41 -5.84
CA ALA A 241 -1.84 7.78 -5.95
C ALA A 241 -1.51 8.63 -4.71
N ALA A 242 -1.56 8.04 -3.51
CA ALA A 242 -1.20 8.72 -2.27
C ALA A 242 0.30 8.99 -2.20
N LEU A 243 1.15 8.00 -2.48
CA LEU A 243 2.61 8.16 -2.57
C LEU A 243 3.02 9.16 -3.65
N ARG A 244 2.29 9.21 -4.79
CA ARG A 244 2.51 10.21 -5.85
C ARG A 244 2.13 11.61 -5.40
N ARG A 245 1.07 11.78 -4.59
CA ARG A 245 0.69 13.07 -4.01
C ARG A 245 1.71 13.56 -3.00
N GLU A 246 2.21 12.67 -2.15
CA GLU A 246 3.25 12.98 -1.15
C GLU A 246 4.58 13.33 -1.81
N ALA A 247 5.05 12.54 -2.78
CA ALA A 247 6.24 12.85 -3.59
C ALA A 247 6.10 14.18 -4.35
N ARG A 248 4.88 14.54 -4.75
CA ARG A 248 4.58 15.83 -5.42
C ARG A 248 4.59 17.00 -4.43
N ALA A 249 4.03 16.82 -3.23
CA ALA A 249 4.02 17.85 -2.17
C ALA A 249 5.44 18.15 -1.68
N LEU A 250 6.26 17.11 -1.46
CA LEU A 250 7.67 17.26 -1.06
C LEU A 250 8.53 17.95 -2.15
N ARG A 251 8.25 17.73 -3.43
CA ARG A 251 8.97 18.39 -4.54
C ARG A 251 8.55 19.84 -4.76
N GLN A 252 7.30 20.20 -4.48
CA GLN A 252 6.84 21.59 -4.54
C GLN A 252 7.42 22.45 -3.39
N ALA A 253 7.72 21.83 -2.24
CA ALA A 253 8.35 22.48 -1.10
C ALA A 253 9.88 22.63 -1.22
N SER A 254 10.52 21.90 -2.15
CA SER A 254 11.99 21.86 -2.30
C SER A 254 12.53 22.44 -3.61
N SER A 255 11.80 23.29 -4.32
CA SER A 255 12.31 23.96 -5.52
C SER A 255 13.12 25.21 -5.14
N PRO A 256 14.46 25.18 -5.20
CA PRO A 256 15.24 26.41 -5.16
C PRO A 256 15.26 27.01 -6.57
N THR A 257 14.81 28.26 -6.65
CA THR A 257 15.08 29.16 -7.78
C THR A 257 16.57 29.44 -7.82
N THR A 258 17.32 28.87 -8.77
CA THR A 258 18.60 29.49 -9.19
C THR A 258 19.06 28.97 -10.55
N ALA A 259 19.17 29.92 -11.45
CA ALA A 259 20.21 30.23 -12.44
C ALA A 259 20.96 29.08 -13.15
N VAL A 260 20.78 29.12 -14.46
CA VAL A 260 21.61 28.50 -15.50
C VAL A 260 23.02 29.06 -15.43
N SER A 261 24.04 28.19 -15.45
CA SER A 261 25.36 28.53 -15.96
C SER A 261 25.95 27.37 -16.75
N GLU A 262 26.43 27.70 -17.92
CA GLU A 262 27.17 26.88 -18.88
C GLU A 262 28.39 26.20 -18.29
N ALA A 263 28.71 24.98 -18.70
CA ALA A 263 30.08 24.54 -18.98
C ALA A 263 30.16 23.16 -19.69
N ALA A 264 30.58 23.19 -20.92
CA ALA A 264 31.75 22.50 -21.47
C ALA A 264 31.74 20.97 -21.57
N ALA A 265 31.78 20.55 -22.81
CA ALA A 265 32.13 19.23 -23.33
C ALA A 265 33.52 18.78 -22.90
N LEU A 266 33.66 17.50 -22.52
CA LEU A 266 34.94 16.78 -22.62
C LEU A 266 34.68 15.34 -23.07
N SER A 267 35.30 14.99 -24.20
CA SER A 267 35.34 13.66 -24.82
C SER A 267 36.26 12.73 -24.02
N PRO A 268 36.01 11.42 -23.99
CA PRO A 268 36.97 10.47 -23.43
C PRO A 268 37.95 9.97 -24.48
N SER A 269 39.24 10.05 -24.19
CA SER A 269 40.31 9.39 -24.92
C SER A 269 40.47 7.94 -24.43
N ALA A 270 40.60 7.05 -25.40
CA ALA A 270 40.94 5.65 -25.19
C ALA A 270 42.46 5.49 -24.93
N ALA A 271 42.81 4.75 -23.88
CA ALA A 271 44.13 4.11 -23.75
C ALA A 271 44.12 2.96 -22.74
N GLY A 272 44.55 1.78 -23.18
CA GLY A 272 45.40 0.88 -22.41
C GLY A 272 44.72 -0.26 -21.64
N LEU A 273 44.48 -1.39 -22.31
CA LEU A 273 44.39 -2.71 -21.72
C LEU A 273 45.75 -3.15 -21.13
N SER A 274 45.81 -3.51 -19.86
CA SER A 274 46.88 -4.34 -19.32
C SER A 274 46.25 -5.34 -18.30
N GLU A 275 46.40 -6.62 -18.64
CA GLU A 275 46.05 -7.75 -17.82
C GLU A 275 46.88 -7.78 -16.53
N ALA A 276 46.22 -7.89 -15.38
CA ALA A 276 46.83 -8.45 -14.19
C ALA A 276 45.72 -9.16 -13.38
N VAL A 277 45.80 -10.50 -13.40
CA VAL A 277 45.01 -11.39 -12.56
C VAL A 277 45.53 -11.28 -11.12
N PRO A 278 44.77 -10.85 -10.14
CA PRO A 278 45.18 -11.04 -8.73
C PRO A 278 44.65 -12.40 -8.23
N LYS A 279 45.55 -13.17 -7.65
CA LYS A 279 45.28 -14.37 -6.88
C LYS A 279 44.20 -14.11 -5.83
N VAL A 280 43.18 -14.97 -5.85
CA VAL A 280 42.15 -15.05 -4.82
C VAL A 280 42.81 -15.44 -3.49
N ALA A 281 42.96 -14.51 -2.60
CA ALA A 281 43.10 -14.75 -1.18
C ALA A 281 41.68 -14.96 -0.62
N ALA A 282 41.42 -16.11 -0.04
CA ALA A 282 40.19 -16.43 0.67
C ALA A 282 40.08 -15.55 1.91
N ALA A 283 39.47 -14.42 1.78
CA ALA A 283 38.92 -13.69 2.91
C ALA A 283 37.44 -14.12 3.01
N THR A 284 37.10 -14.87 4.02
CA THR A 284 35.72 -15.09 4.48
C THR A 284 35.20 -13.75 5.02
N THR A 285 34.84 -12.85 4.12
CA THR A 285 33.93 -11.75 4.44
C THR A 285 32.56 -12.39 4.61
N GLU A 286 31.97 -12.26 5.80
CA GLU A 286 30.54 -12.48 5.99
C GLU A 286 29.84 -11.69 4.89
N ALA A 287 29.27 -12.40 3.93
CA ALA A 287 28.51 -11.78 2.86
C ALA A 287 27.33 -11.09 3.53
N GLU A 288 27.22 -9.76 3.41
CA GLU A 288 26.06 -9.02 3.88
C GLU A 288 24.81 -9.71 3.36
N GLU A 289 24.01 -10.27 4.29
CA GLU A 289 22.76 -10.93 3.93
C GLU A 289 21.79 -9.89 3.38
N ILE A 290 21.54 -9.92 2.07
CA ILE A 290 20.57 -9.05 1.44
C ILE A 290 19.18 -9.44 1.94
N GLY A 291 18.44 -8.47 2.50
CA GLY A 291 17.16 -8.74 3.12
C GLY A 291 16.13 -7.63 2.95
N PHE A 292 14.93 -7.90 3.49
CA PHE A 292 13.90 -6.90 3.65
C PHE A 292 13.11 -7.09 4.95
N SER A 293 12.49 -6.02 5.42
CA SER A 293 11.63 -6.04 6.59
C SER A 293 10.19 -5.71 6.22
N VAL A 294 9.23 -6.38 6.91
CA VAL A 294 7.79 -6.13 6.79
C VAL A 294 7.25 -5.73 8.15
N SER A 295 6.91 -4.46 8.32
CA SER A 295 6.65 -3.91 9.65
C SER A 295 5.63 -2.77 9.57
N TRP A 296 4.99 -2.45 10.70
CA TRP A 296 4.26 -1.20 10.92
C TRP A 296 5.16 -0.12 11.53
N GLN A 297 6.35 -0.50 12.03
CA GLN A 297 7.28 0.41 12.66
C GLN A 297 8.17 1.16 11.66
N ARG A 298 8.59 2.35 12.05
CA ARG A 298 9.65 3.09 11.38
C ARG A 298 10.99 2.54 11.86
N ARG A 299 11.66 1.78 11.01
CA ARG A 299 12.99 1.22 11.31
C ARG A 299 14.05 1.95 10.52
N GLU A 300 15.17 2.24 11.16
CA GLU A 300 16.38 2.70 10.49
C GLU A 300 17.23 1.46 10.19
N SER A 301 17.11 0.94 8.97
CA SER A 301 17.95 -0.15 8.49
C SER A 301 18.34 0.12 7.03
N GLU A 302 19.47 -0.44 6.62
CA GLU A 302 19.93 -0.36 5.22
C GLU A 302 19.15 -1.31 4.28
N GLU A 303 18.36 -2.21 4.83
CA GLU A 303 17.53 -3.17 4.11
C GLU A 303 16.32 -2.50 3.47
N LEU A 304 15.72 -3.19 2.49
CA LEU A 304 14.44 -2.81 1.92
C LEU A 304 13.33 -2.89 2.99
N ARG A 305 12.51 -1.84 3.09
CA ARG A 305 11.45 -1.73 4.10
C ARG A 305 10.07 -1.69 3.46
N ILE A 306 9.24 -2.62 3.90
CA ILE A 306 7.83 -2.71 3.52
C ILE A 306 6.99 -2.37 4.73
N VAL A 307 6.15 -1.36 4.60
CA VAL A 307 5.25 -0.89 5.65
C VAL A 307 3.84 -1.39 5.37
N VAL A 308 3.24 -2.05 6.36
CA VAL A 308 1.89 -2.59 6.27
C VAL A 308 0.91 -1.63 6.93
N PRO A 309 -0.09 -1.09 6.21
CA PRO A 309 -1.19 -0.33 6.80
C PRO A 309 -2.03 -1.23 7.71
N SER A 310 -1.85 -1.07 9.01
CA SER A 310 -2.44 -1.95 10.03
C SER A 310 -2.78 -1.22 11.33
N LEU A 311 -2.47 0.08 11.41
CA LEU A 311 -2.74 0.89 12.59
C LEU A 311 -4.03 1.69 12.42
N TYR A 312 -4.86 1.68 13.46
CA TYR A 312 -6.06 2.48 13.57
C TYR A 312 -5.92 3.45 14.73
N ILE A 313 -6.13 4.72 14.45
CA ILE A 313 -6.03 5.80 15.42
C ILE A 313 -7.42 6.19 15.88
N GLY A 314 -7.72 6.04 17.15
CA GLY A 314 -8.94 6.56 17.74
C GLY A 314 -8.74 7.96 18.28
N ILE A 315 -9.60 8.90 17.91
CA ILE A 315 -9.55 10.30 18.33
C ILE A 315 -10.81 10.67 19.13
N GLY A 316 -10.59 11.30 20.27
CA GLY A 316 -11.60 12.08 20.96
C GLY A 316 -11.15 13.54 21.00
N ALA A 317 -12.05 14.49 20.78
CA ALA A 317 -11.69 15.90 20.74
C ALA A 317 -12.82 16.78 21.28
N ARG A 318 -12.47 17.93 21.85
CA ARG A 318 -13.44 19.00 22.13
C ARG A 318 -13.99 19.58 20.81
N LYS A 319 -15.14 20.25 20.85
CA LYS A 319 -15.73 20.90 19.69
C LYS A 319 -14.87 22.07 19.21
N GLY A 320 -14.68 22.17 17.89
CA GLY A 320 -13.90 23.26 17.25
C GLY A 320 -12.41 23.13 17.45
N ILE A 321 -11.90 21.89 17.53
CA ILE A 321 -10.46 21.63 17.60
C ILE A 321 -9.78 21.94 16.27
N SER A 322 -8.56 22.50 16.30
CA SER A 322 -7.77 22.73 15.09
C SER A 322 -7.10 21.46 14.58
N SER A 323 -6.84 21.40 13.28
CA SER A 323 -6.13 20.28 12.65
C SER A 323 -4.70 20.13 13.15
N GLU A 324 -4.05 21.25 13.48
CA GLU A 324 -2.67 21.27 14.05
C GLU A 324 -2.63 20.61 15.41
N ALA A 325 -3.63 20.84 16.28
CA ALA A 325 -3.69 20.20 17.59
C ALA A 325 -3.90 18.68 17.48
N VAL A 326 -4.74 18.23 16.53
CA VAL A 326 -4.93 16.80 16.23
C VAL A 326 -3.63 16.20 15.71
N GLU A 327 -3.00 16.82 14.71
CA GLU A 327 -1.76 16.36 14.09
C GLU A 327 -0.61 16.28 15.10
N GLN A 328 -0.46 17.28 15.97
CA GLN A 328 0.59 17.30 16.98
C GLN A 328 0.48 16.12 17.96
N LEU A 329 -0.72 15.78 18.44
CA LEU A 329 -0.90 14.64 19.32
C LEU A 329 -0.69 13.31 18.59
N VAL A 330 -1.23 13.18 17.36
CA VAL A 330 -1.05 11.97 16.53
C VAL A 330 0.43 11.73 16.24
N ASP A 331 1.16 12.76 15.83
CA ASP A 331 2.60 12.67 15.58
C ASP A 331 3.37 12.27 16.82
N HIS A 332 3.00 12.81 17.99
CA HIS A 332 3.59 12.42 19.27
C HIS A 332 3.37 10.93 19.55
N CYS A 333 2.13 10.45 19.42
CA CYS A 333 1.77 9.04 19.64
C CYS A 333 2.49 8.09 18.66
N LEU A 334 2.57 8.46 17.37
CA LEU A 334 3.29 7.66 16.38
C LEU A 334 4.80 7.61 16.67
N LYS A 335 5.41 8.70 17.11
CA LYS A 335 6.84 8.76 17.52
C LYS A 335 7.11 7.91 18.75
N GLU A 336 6.23 7.94 19.75
CA GLU A 336 6.34 7.13 20.96
C GLU A 336 6.37 5.63 20.61
N LEU A 337 5.49 5.19 19.71
CA LEU A 337 5.47 3.81 19.20
C LEU A 337 6.56 3.50 18.16
N LYS A 338 7.37 4.47 17.76
CA LYS A 338 8.23 4.37 16.57
C LYS A 338 7.46 3.89 15.33
N ALA A 339 6.19 4.23 15.22
CA ALA A 339 5.31 3.81 14.13
C ALA A 339 5.57 4.63 12.87
N SER A 340 5.42 3.99 11.71
CA SER A 340 5.43 4.69 10.44
C SER A 340 4.07 5.36 10.21
N PRO A 341 4.00 6.65 9.80
CA PRO A 341 2.73 7.24 9.36
C PRO A 341 2.07 6.48 8.21
N LEU A 342 2.86 5.79 7.36
CA LEU A 342 2.37 4.91 6.29
C LEU A 342 1.67 3.65 6.82
N ALA A 343 1.85 3.30 8.09
CA ALA A 343 1.17 2.18 8.72
C ALA A 343 -0.25 2.52 9.19
N VAL A 344 -0.62 3.80 9.19
CA VAL A 344 -1.97 4.23 9.59
C VAL A 344 -2.95 3.93 8.46
N LYS A 345 -3.94 3.10 8.74
CA LYS A 345 -4.98 2.67 7.80
C LYS A 345 -6.21 3.57 7.89
N ALA A 346 -6.62 3.95 9.10
CA ALA A 346 -7.73 4.87 9.31
C ALA A 346 -7.63 5.61 10.65
N VAL A 347 -8.35 6.73 10.73
CA VAL A 347 -8.66 7.46 11.96
C VAL A 347 -10.12 7.22 12.30
N ALA A 348 -10.42 6.99 13.57
CA ALA A 348 -11.77 6.65 14.03
C ALA A 348 -12.22 7.56 15.17
N SER A 349 -13.53 7.87 15.24
CA SER A 349 -14.12 8.65 16.31
C SER A 349 -15.60 8.29 16.51
N ILE A 350 -16.27 8.98 17.42
CA ILE A 350 -17.72 8.92 17.57
C ILE A 350 -18.42 9.78 16.50
N ASP A 351 -19.64 9.41 16.10
CA ASP A 351 -20.47 10.10 15.10
C ASP A 351 -20.72 11.59 15.41
N LEU A 352 -20.78 11.96 16.69
CA LEU A 352 -20.82 13.36 17.14
C LEU A 352 -19.64 14.20 16.60
N LYS A 353 -18.60 13.56 16.10
CA LYS A 353 -17.37 14.17 15.53
C LYS A 353 -17.29 14.05 14.01
N ALA A 354 -18.31 13.51 13.34
CA ALA A 354 -18.32 13.35 11.89
C ALA A 354 -18.10 14.65 11.10
N ASN A 355 -18.51 15.79 11.69
CA ASN A 355 -18.36 17.13 11.09
C ASN A 355 -17.29 17.99 11.80
N GLU A 356 -16.35 17.38 12.51
CA GLU A 356 -15.28 18.12 13.17
C GLU A 356 -14.16 18.42 12.17
N GLU A 357 -14.11 19.66 11.70
CA GLU A 357 -13.26 20.13 10.59
C GLU A 357 -11.79 19.83 10.84
N GLY A 358 -11.29 20.03 12.08
CA GLY A 358 -9.88 19.78 12.39
C GLY A 358 -9.47 18.32 12.29
N ILE A 359 -10.35 17.34 12.58
CA ILE A 359 -10.06 15.93 12.39
C ILE A 359 -10.07 15.61 10.88
N PHE A 360 -11.08 16.12 10.16
CA PHE A 360 -11.21 15.89 8.72
C PHE A 360 -10.01 16.43 7.94
N GLU A 361 -9.56 17.65 8.23
CA GLU A 361 -8.40 18.26 7.57
C GLU A 361 -7.11 17.49 7.86
N CYS A 362 -6.89 17.05 9.10
CA CYS A 362 -5.75 16.20 9.46
C CYS A 362 -5.77 14.90 8.63
N CYS A 363 -6.91 14.21 8.58
CA CYS A 363 -7.06 13.00 7.77
C CYS A 363 -6.79 13.25 6.28
N ALA A 364 -7.31 14.37 5.74
CA ALA A 364 -7.13 14.72 4.33
C ALA A 364 -5.67 15.01 3.97
N ARG A 365 -4.90 15.66 4.86
CA ARG A 365 -3.46 15.90 4.65
C ARG A 365 -2.67 14.62 4.52
N HIS A 366 -3.01 13.61 5.31
CA HIS A 366 -2.31 12.31 5.33
C HIS A 366 -2.95 11.25 4.43
N ALA A 367 -4.04 11.57 3.74
CA ALA A 367 -4.85 10.62 2.97
C ALA A 367 -5.35 9.43 3.81
N TRP A 368 -5.61 9.63 5.10
CA TRP A 368 -6.20 8.64 5.98
C TRP A 368 -7.72 8.63 5.85
N THR A 369 -8.31 7.44 5.89
CA THR A 369 -9.78 7.30 5.96
C THR A 369 -10.29 7.75 7.32
N PHE A 370 -11.37 8.53 7.37
CA PHE A 370 -12.01 8.90 8.63
C PHE A 370 -13.29 8.08 8.82
N LEU A 371 -13.34 7.33 9.93
CA LEU A 371 -14.44 6.44 10.30
C LEU A 371 -15.18 7.03 11.51
N CYS A 372 -16.51 6.96 11.51
CA CYS A 372 -17.33 7.39 12.63
C CYS A 372 -18.26 6.27 13.07
N PHE A 373 -18.36 6.06 14.40
CA PHE A 373 -19.18 5.03 15.01
C PHE A 373 -20.21 5.64 15.93
N SER A 374 -21.38 5.03 16.04
CA SER A 374 -22.41 5.45 16.97
C SER A 374 -22.02 5.16 18.42
N GLN A 375 -22.69 5.83 19.35
CA GLN A 375 -22.54 5.58 20.78
C GLN A 375 -22.80 4.09 21.13
N GLU A 376 -23.82 3.49 20.52
CA GLU A 376 -24.19 2.10 20.74
C GLU A 376 -23.13 1.11 20.27
N GLU A 377 -22.51 1.37 19.13
CA GLU A 377 -21.40 0.56 18.59
C GLU A 377 -20.19 0.63 19.52
N LEU A 378 -19.80 1.84 19.95
CA LEU A 378 -18.69 2.02 20.87
C LEU A 378 -18.96 1.38 22.25
N ALA A 379 -20.20 1.42 22.74
CA ALA A 379 -20.57 0.83 24.02
C ALA A 379 -20.46 -0.72 24.03
N ARG A 380 -20.63 -1.36 22.86
CA ARG A 380 -20.53 -2.84 22.71
C ARG A 380 -19.09 -3.35 22.67
N VAL A 381 -18.11 -2.47 22.49
CA VAL A 381 -16.70 -2.89 22.45
C VAL A 381 -16.29 -3.33 23.86
N GLU A 382 -15.96 -4.61 23.99
CA GLU A 382 -15.45 -5.19 25.23
C GLU A 382 -13.94 -4.96 25.36
N GLY A 383 -13.49 -4.71 26.58
CA GLY A 383 -12.09 -4.50 26.90
C GLY A 383 -11.87 -3.67 28.16
N ASP A 384 -10.64 -3.64 28.63
CA ASP A 384 -10.21 -2.77 29.71
C ASP A 384 -9.79 -1.41 29.14
N PHE A 385 -10.67 -0.40 29.27
CA PHE A 385 -10.47 0.94 28.74
C PHE A 385 -10.35 1.98 29.85
N SER A 386 -9.62 3.06 29.56
CA SER A 386 -9.45 4.19 30.48
C SER A 386 -10.79 4.92 30.67
N ALA A 387 -11.39 4.83 31.84
CA ALA A 387 -12.68 5.45 32.12
C ALA A 387 -12.57 6.98 32.32
N SER A 388 -13.57 7.73 31.82
CA SER A 388 -13.74 9.17 32.05
C SER A 388 -15.21 9.50 32.32
N ALA A 389 -15.52 9.93 33.53
CA ALA A 389 -16.88 10.31 33.89
C ALA A 389 -17.43 11.46 33.05
N PHE A 390 -16.60 12.46 32.75
CA PHE A 390 -16.97 13.60 31.88
C PHE A 390 -17.30 13.14 30.47
N VAL A 391 -16.47 12.28 29.87
CA VAL A 391 -16.72 11.75 28.52
C VAL A 391 -18.03 10.95 28.50
N LYS A 392 -18.29 10.15 29.53
CA LYS A 392 -19.52 9.36 29.65
C LYS A 392 -20.77 10.24 29.73
N GLU A 393 -20.70 11.36 30.43
CA GLU A 393 -21.83 12.31 30.52
C GLU A 393 -22.15 12.95 29.18
N VAL A 394 -21.12 13.28 28.35
CA VAL A 394 -21.30 13.97 27.08
C VAL A 394 -21.59 13.03 25.91
N THR A 395 -20.97 11.87 25.89
CA THR A 395 -20.99 10.95 24.72
C THR A 395 -21.70 9.64 25.00
N GLY A 396 -22.10 9.36 26.26
CA GLY A 396 -22.71 8.11 26.69
C GLY A 396 -21.75 6.94 26.86
N VAL A 397 -20.49 7.07 26.41
CA VAL A 397 -19.43 6.08 26.60
C VAL A 397 -18.28 6.66 27.44
N ASP A 398 -17.65 5.83 28.25
CA ASP A 398 -16.57 6.24 29.15
C ASP A 398 -15.23 6.56 28.46
N ASN A 399 -15.06 6.08 27.23
CA ASN A 399 -13.86 6.30 26.41
C ASN A 399 -14.21 6.23 24.91
N VAL A 400 -13.93 7.31 24.17
CA VAL A 400 -14.14 7.36 22.71
C VAL A 400 -12.91 6.84 21.98
N CYS A 401 -11.71 7.36 22.28
CA CYS A 401 -10.52 7.10 21.46
C CYS A 401 -10.07 5.63 21.51
N GLU A 402 -10.01 4.98 22.69
CA GLU A 402 -9.60 3.57 22.74
C GLU A 402 -10.63 2.65 22.10
N ARG A 403 -11.93 2.88 22.39
CA ARG A 403 -13.02 2.07 21.83
C ARG A 403 -13.13 2.22 20.31
N SER A 404 -13.02 3.44 19.79
CA SER A 404 -13.07 3.65 18.32
C SER A 404 -11.85 3.07 17.60
N ALA A 405 -10.66 3.13 18.21
CA ALA A 405 -9.46 2.49 17.65
C ALA A 405 -9.63 0.97 17.56
N VAL A 406 -10.08 0.33 18.65
CA VAL A 406 -10.26 -1.13 18.71
C VAL A 406 -11.40 -1.58 17.80
N LEU A 407 -12.51 -0.86 17.75
CA LEU A 407 -13.64 -1.18 16.87
C LEU A 407 -13.24 -1.10 15.40
N ALA A 408 -12.55 -0.03 15.01
CA ALA A 408 -12.07 0.15 13.64
C ALA A 408 -11.03 -0.90 13.24
N ALA A 409 -10.16 -1.32 14.15
CA ALA A 409 -9.15 -2.35 13.91
C ALA A 409 -9.74 -3.78 13.86
N GLY A 410 -10.98 -3.97 14.30
CA GLY A 410 -11.72 -5.21 14.16
C GLY A 410 -11.37 -6.29 15.19
N GLN A 411 -11.95 -7.47 14.98
CA GLN A 411 -11.83 -8.60 15.90
C GLN A 411 -10.37 -9.09 16.00
N GLY A 412 -9.92 -9.39 17.22
CA GLY A 412 -8.55 -9.84 17.48
C GLY A 412 -7.50 -8.74 17.46
N SER A 413 -7.93 -7.49 17.26
CA SER A 413 -7.04 -6.33 17.31
C SER A 413 -6.44 -6.14 18.70
N ARG A 414 -5.33 -5.41 18.76
CA ARG A 414 -4.59 -5.15 19.98
C ARG A 414 -4.38 -3.66 20.18
N LEU A 415 -4.75 -3.13 21.33
CA LEU A 415 -4.46 -1.74 21.70
C LEU A 415 -2.95 -1.60 22.00
N LEU A 416 -2.23 -0.89 21.12
CA LEU A 416 -0.78 -0.65 21.25
C LEU A 416 -0.47 0.53 22.16
N LEU A 417 -1.26 1.60 22.03
CA LEU A 417 -1.10 2.81 22.82
C LEU A 417 -2.45 3.15 23.45
N ARG A 418 -2.46 3.18 24.77
CA ARG A 418 -3.62 3.65 25.54
C ARG A 418 -3.78 5.15 25.38
N LYS A 419 -4.93 5.66 25.80
CA LYS A 419 -5.31 7.05 25.72
C LYS A 419 -4.19 7.99 26.14
N GLN A 420 -3.72 8.80 25.22
CA GLN A 420 -2.91 9.99 25.43
C GLN A 420 -3.79 11.22 25.28
N SER A 421 -3.42 12.34 25.93
CA SER A 421 -4.20 13.57 25.83
C SER A 421 -3.30 14.80 25.80
N LEU A 422 -3.62 15.74 24.91
CA LEU A 422 -2.93 17.03 24.76
C LEU A 422 -3.94 18.04 24.21
N ASP A 423 -4.00 19.24 24.79
CA ASP A 423 -4.76 20.40 24.30
C ASP A 423 -6.21 20.16 23.91
N GLY A 424 -6.89 19.26 24.61
CA GLY A 424 -8.30 18.95 24.37
C GLY A 424 -8.53 17.91 23.28
N VAL A 425 -7.46 17.24 22.81
CA VAL A 425 -7.50 16.04 21.98
C VAL A 425 -7.10 14.81 22.80
N THR A 426 -7.70 13.68 22.52
CA THR A 426 -7.26 12.38 23.03
C THR A 426 -7.01 11.44 21.86
N CYS A 427 -5.96 10.64 21.95
CA CYS A 427 -5.52 9.70 20.94
C CYS A 427 -5.24 8.33 21.56
N ALA A 428 -5.60 7.27 20.86
CA ALA A 428 -5.22 5.89 21.15
C ALA A 428 -4.92 5.17 19.85
N ILE A 429 -4.08 4.12 19.87
CA ILE A 429 -3.69 3.41 18.64
C ILE A 429 -3.88 1.90 18.85
N ALA A 430 -4.61 1.27 17.93
CA ALA A 430 -4.81 -0.17 17.86
C ALA A 430 -4.16 -0.77 16.61
N LEU A 431 -3.68 -2.01 16.74
CA LEU A 431 -3.12 -2.82 15.64
C LEU A 431 -4.14 -3.87 15.21
N GLU A 432 -4.41 -3.93 13.93
CA GLU A 432 -5.23 -4.95 13.28
C GLU A 432 -4.59 -6.34 13.38
N ALA A 433 -5.38 -7.36 13.62
CA ALA A 433 -4.93 -8.76 13.61
C ALA A 433 -4.88 -9.29 12.18
N ILE A 434 -3.76 -9.10 11.51
CA ILE A 434 -3.52 -9.57 10.14
C ILE A 434 -2.42 -10.59 10.09
N SER A 435 -2.45 -11.46 9.06
CA SER A 435 -1.35 -12.34 8.68
C SER A 435 -0.96 -12.08 7.23
N LEU A 436 0.34 -12.16 6.95
CA LEU A 436 0.88 -11.96 5.61
C LEU A 436 0.76 -13.25 4.80
N SER A 437 0.33 -13.13 3.53
CA SER A 437 0.38 -14.23 2.58
C SER A 437 1.28 -13.87 1.40
N PHE A 438 2.03 -14.87 0.92
CA PHE A 438 2.80 -14.78 -0.32
C PHE A 438 2.07 -15.43 -1.51
N ASP A 439 0.90 -16.01 -1.27
CA ASP A 439 0.13 -16.69 -2.33
C ASP A 439 -0.37 -15.67 -3.35
N THR A 440 -0.17 -16.00 -4.63
CA THR A 440 -0.53 -15.14 -5.77
C THR A 440 -2.02 -15.19 -6.10
N ALA A 441 -2.80 -16.00 -5.38
CA ALA A 441 -4.14 -16.43 -5.79
C ALA A 441 -5.30 -15.90 -4.93
N GLN A 442 -5.08 -15.03 -3.94
CA GLN A 442 -6.22 -14.46 -3.22
C GLN A 442 -6.45 -13.01 -3.63
N PRO A 443 -7.64 -12.70 -4.20
CA PRO A 443 -8.14 -11.34 -4.14
C PRO A 443 -8.31 -10.96 -2.66
N PRO A 444 -8.15 -9.68 -2.27
CA PRO A 444 -8.42 -9.24 -0.90
C PRO A 444 -9.81 -9.75 -0.50
N GLN A 445 -9.88 -10.38 0.67
CA GLN A 445 -11.17 -10.77 1.24
C GLN A 445 -11.95 -9.51 1.61
N PRO A 446 -13.29 -9.52 1.39
CA PRO A 446 -14.16 -8.38 1.62
C PRO A 446 -14.17 -7.92 3.05
#